data_41f5149098b9d07acaacf60ae7c1f008
#
_entry.id   41f5149098b9d07acaacf60ae7c1f008
#
_cell.length_a   1.000
_cell.length_b   1.000
_cell.length_c   1.000
_cell.angle_alpha   90.00
_cell.angle_beta   90.00
_cell.angle_gamma   90.00
#
_symmetry.space_group_name_H-M   'P 1'
#
loop_
_entity.id
_entity.type
_entity.pdbx_description
1 polymer ?
#
loop_
_entity_poly.entity_id
_entity_poly.type
_entity_poly.pdbx_seq_one_letter_code
_entity_poly.pdbx_strand_id
1 'polypeptide(L)'
;MAYHVRCVAQGNRSAWIMGDLPFGSYQQSPAQAMESATVLMQAGAHMVKLEGGGWTAETVHFLTQRGIPVCAHLGLTPQSVHALGGYRIQGRDDESAATLRLHAQQLADAGAAMLV
;
A
#
# COMPACT_ATOMS: atom_id res chain seq x y z
N MET A 1 -0.45 12.89 6.84
CA MET A 1 0.09 11.59 7.29
C MET A 1 1.47 11.73 7.94
N ALA A 2 2.45 12.40 7.34
CA ALA A 2 3.81 12.54 7.91
C ALA A 2 3.85 13.08 9.37
N TYR A 3 2.97 14.00 9.73
CA TYR A 3 2.83 14.45 11.12
C TYR A 3 2.51 13.28 12.07
N HIS A 4 1.54 12.44 11.72
CA HIS A 4 1.16 11.29 12.54
C HIS A 4 2.28 10.25 12.64
N VAL A 5 2.97 9.99 11.53
CA VAL A 5 4.14 9.08 11.52
C VAL A 5 5.22 9.60 12.49
N ARG A 6 5.54 10.90 12.46
CA ARG A 6 6.50 11.50 13.41
C ARG A 6 6.08 11.33 14.87
N CYS A 7 4.81 11.57 15.18
CA CYS A 7 4.30 11.39 16.54
C CYS A 7 4.43 9.93 17.01
N VAL A 8 4.08 8.99 16.14
CA VAL A 8 4.22 7.55 16.44
C VAL A 8 5.68 7.18 16.60
N ALA A 9 6.58 7.65 15.72
CA ALA A 9 8.01 7.36 15.78
C ALA A 9 8.65 7.86 17.08
N GLN A 10 8.24 9.02 17.59
CA GLN A 10 8.74 9.55 18.86
C GLN A 10 8.35 8.69 20.07
N GLY A 11 7.15 8.12 20.07
CA GLY A 11 6.65 7.27 21.16
C GLY A 11 6.98 5.79 21.02
N ASN A 12 7.36 5.34 19.82
CA ASN A 12 7.61 3.94 19.52
C ASN A 12 9.03 3.52 19.91
N ARG A 13 9.16 2.32 20.50
CA ARG A 13 10.46 1.77 20.90
C ARG A 13 10.79 0.41 20.28
N SER A 14 9.78 -0.31 19.78
CA SER A 14 9.97 -1.70 19.34
C SER A 14 9.06 -2.14 18.19
N ALA A 15 7.96 -1.43 17.92
CA ALA A 15 7.04 -1.82 16.87
C ALA A 15 7.53 -1.38 15.48
N TRP A 16 7.16 -2.13 14.46
CA TRP A 16 7.36 -1.74 13.06
C TRP A 16 6.36 -0.65 12.69
N ILE A 17 6.84 0.47 12.16
CA ILE A 17 6.00 1.61 11.81
C ILE A 17 5.69 1.55 10.32
N MET A 18 4.42 1.38 10.00
CA MET A 18 3.91 1.41 8.63
C MET A 18 3.18 2.73 8.37
N GLY A 19 3.66 3.50 7.40
CA GLY A 19 3.03 4.75 6.97
C GLY A 19 2.05 4.51 5.83
N ASP A 20 0.78 4.82 6.03
CA ASP A 20 -0.25 4.66 4.99
C ASP A 20 -0.17 5.85 4.00
N LEU A 21 0.00 5.55 2.71
CA LEU A 21 -0.03 6.56 1.65
C LEU A 21 -1.48 7.05 1.48
N PRO A 22 -1.74 8.35 1.66
CA PRO A 22 -3.09 8.89 1.52
C PRO A 22 -3.63 8.74 0.10
N PHE A 23 -4.97 8.68 -0.03
CA PHE A 23 -5.62 8.76 -1.34
C PHE A 23 -5.12 9.98 -2.13
N GLY A 24 -4.86 9.78 -3.42
CA GLY A 24 -4.35 10.82 -4.32
C GLY A 24 -2.82 11.00 -4.28
N SER A 25 -2.10 10.29 -3.39
CA SER A 25 -0.67 10.47 -3.22
C SER A 25 0.21 9.44 -3.95
N TYR A 26 -0.39 8.43 -4.60
CA TYR A 26 0.36 7.36 -5.30
C TYR A 26 -0.32 6.84 -6.57
N GLN A 27 -1.59 7.19 -6.79
CA GLN A 27 -2.38 6.61 -7.87
C GLN A 27 -2.00 7.15 -9.26
N GLN A 28 -1.37 8.32 -9.33
CA GLN A 28 -1.06 8.96 -10.60
C GLN A 28 0.13 8.30 -11.32
N SER A 29 1.19 7.99 -10.58
CA SER A 29 2.41 7.40 -11.15
C SER A 29 3.33 6.82 -10.08
N PRO A 30 4.26 5.91 -10.44
CA PRO A 30 5.32 5.46 -9.54
C PRO A 30 6.22 6.59 -9.01
N ALA A 31 6.45 7.64 -9.80
CA ALA A 31 7.23 8.80 -9.39
C ALA A 31 6.53 9.58 -8.27
N GLN A 32 5.22 9.85 -8.42
CA GLN A 32 4.42 10.47 -7.36
C GLN A 32 4.43 9.62 -6.08
N ALA A 33 4.28 8.30 -6.22
CA ALA A 33 4.33 7.39 -5.09
C ALA A 33 5.69 7.45 -4.37
N MET A 34 6.79 7.57 -5.11
CA MET A 34 8.14 7.69 -4.56
C MET A 34 8.31 8.97 -3.74
N GLU A 35 7.84 10.11 -4.25
CA GLU A 35 7.86 11.39 -3.53
C GLU A 35 7.09 11.28 -2.21
N SER A 36 5.87 10.75 -2.27
CA SER A 36 5.01 10.59 -1.09
C SER A 36 5.58 9.59 -0.09
N ALA A 37 6.11 8.46 -0.55
CA ALA A 37 6.73 7.45 0.29
C ALA A 37 7.99 8.00 0.99
N THR A 38 8.82 8.75 0.27
CA THR A 38 10.01 9.40 0.83
C THR A 38 9.66 10.29 2.02
N VAL A 39 8.59 11.08 1.92
CA VAL A 39 8.11 11.93 3.03
C VAL A 39 7.75 11.11 4.27
N LEU A 40 7.11 9.94 4.10
CA LEU A 40 6.75 9.08 5.22
C LEU A 40 7.97 8.36 5.82
N MET A 41 8.89 7.87 4.98
CA MET A 41 10.14 7.26 5.43
C MET A 41 10.99 8.26 6.22
N GLN A 42 11.15 9.49 5.73
CA GLN A 42 11.86 10.57 6.44
C GLN A 42 11.16 10.99 7.75
N ALA A 43 9.86 10.77 7.84
CA ALA A 43 9.10 11.02 9.07
C ALA A 43 9.28 9.92 10.14
N GLY A 44 9.94 8.81 9.79
CA GLY A 44 10.22 7.69 10.69
C GLY A 44 9.43 6.42 10.42
N ALA A 45 8.76 6.30 9.26
CA ALA A 45 8.19 5.02 8.84
C ALA A 45 9.30 4.04 8.44
N HIS A 46 9.07 2.76 8.69
CA HIS A 46 9.94 1.66 8.26
C HIS A 46 9.42 1.00 6.97
N MET A 47 8.19 1.27 6.60
CA MET A 47 7.46 0.69 5.48
C MET A 47 6.33 1.63 5.09
N VAL A 48 5.93 1.62 3.83
CA VAL A 48 4.71 2.30 3.38
C VAL A 48 3.61 1.30 3.01
N LYS A 49 2.34 1.67 3.19
CA LYS A 49 1.20 0.91 2.71
C LYS A 49 0.52 1.66 1.56
N LEU A 50 0.08 0.94 0.55
CA LEU A 50 -0.76 1.44 -0.53
C LEU A 50 -1.86 0.43 -0.87
N GLU A 51 -2.97 0.93 -1.42
CA GLU A 51 -4.14 0.13 -1.75
C GLU A 51 -4.31 0.00 -3.27
N GLY A 52 -4.66 -1.20 -3.71
CA GLY A 52 -4.96 -1.49 -5.10
C GLY A 52 -4.55 -2.88 -5.53
N GLY A 53 -5.14 -3.37 -6.63
CA GLY A 53 -4.85 -4.67 -7.22
C GLY A 53 -3.61 -4.65 -8.13
N GLY A 54 -3.66 -5.47 -9.18
CA GLY A 54 -2.53 -5.65 -10.11
C GLY A 54 -2.02 -4.36 -10.76
N TRP A 55 -2.86 -3.34 -10.90
CA TRP A 55 -2.45 -2.04 -11.45
C TRP A 55 -1.40 -1.30 -10.59
N THR A 56 -1.27 -1.64 -9.30
CA THR A 56 -0.24 -1.07 -8.43
C THR A 56 1.10 -1.82 -8.47
N ALA A 57 1.17 -2.95 -9.17
CA ALA A 57 2.38 -3.78 -9.21
C ALA A 57 3.61 -3.03 -9.73
N GLU A 58 3.45 -2.18 -10.75
CA GLU A 58 4.53 -1.34 -11.25
C GLU A 58 5.04 -0.38 -10.16
N THR A 59 4.13 0.25 -9.43
CA THR A 59 4.46 1.16 -8.33
C THR A 59 5.17 0.42 -7.21
N VAL A 60 4.69 -0.76 -6.82
CA VAL A 60 5.33 -1.60 -5.80
C VAL A 60 6.74 -1.95 -6.24
N HIS A 61 6.92 -2.45 -7.46
CA HIS A 61 8.24 -2.77 -8.01
C HIS A 61 9.17 -1.55 -8.02
N PHE A 62 8.67 -0.39 -8.46
CA PHE A 62 9.45 0.83 -8.52
C PHE A 62 9.97 1.27 -7.15
N LEU A 63 9.13 1.21 -6.11
CA LEU A 63 9.49 1.56 -4.73
C LEU A 63 10.47 0.56 -4.12
N THR A 64 10.20 -0.73 -4.27
CA THR A 64 11.00 -1.79 -3.64
C THR A 64 12.40 -1.88 -4.24
N GLN A 65 12.55 -1.69 -5.56
CA GLN A 65 13.86 -1.62 -6.21
C GLN A 65 14.70 -0.42 -5.75
N ARG A 66 14.09 0.56 -5.10
CA ARG A 66 14.76 1.75 -4.55
C ARG A 66 14.86 1.74 -3.03
N GLY A 67 14.64 0.56 -2.42
CA GLY A 67 14.86 0.34 -0.99
C GLY A 67 13.71 0.77 -0.08
N ILE A 68 12.51 1.03 -0.63
CA ILE A 68 11.34 1.32 0.19
C ILE A 68 10.52 0.05 0.37
N PRO A 69 10.43 -0.53 1.58
CA PRO A 69 9.55 -1.67 1.84
C PRO A 69 8.08 -1.29 1.67
N VAL A 70 7.31 -2.15 1.00
CA VAL A 70 5.90 -1.90 0.69
C VAL A 70 5.02 -2.99 1.28
N CYS A 71 3.94 -2.57 1.93
CA CYS A 71 2.77 -3.37 2.23
C CYS A 71 1.69 -3.07 1.19
N ALA A 72 1.25 -4.07 0.45
CA ALA A 72 0.14 -3.93 -0.46
C ALA A 72 -1.18 -4.32 0.22
N HIS A 73 -2.28 -3.63 -0.09
CA HIS A 73 -3.60 -3.90 0.46
C HIS A 73 -4.60 -4.20 -0.65
N LEU A 74 -5.16 -5.39 -0.60
CA LEU A 74 -6.13 -5.93 -1.55
C LEU A 74 -7.52 -6.09 -0.93
N GLY A 75 -8.47 -6.48 -1.76
CA GLY A 75 -9.83 -6.79 -1.32
C GLY A 75 -10.64 -5.54 -1.02
N LEU A 76 -11.12 -5.42 0.21
CA LEU A 76 -11.84 -4.22 0.62
C LEU A 76 -10.84 -3.11 0.97
N THR A 77 -10.61 -2.24 0.00
CA THR A 77 -9.72 -1.09 0.13
C THR A 77 -10.53 0.15 0.49
N PRO A 78 -10.41 0.71 1.71
CA PRO A 78 -11.20 1.86 2.16
C PRO A 78 -11.09 3.09 1.26
N GLN A 79 -9.91 3.32 0.66
CA GLN A 79 -9.71 4.44 -0.25
C GLN A 79 -10.52 4.31 -1.55
N SER A 80 -10.93 3.09 -1.91
CA SER A 80 -11.76 2.82 -3.08
C SER A 80 -13.24 2.55 -2.74
N VAL A 81 -13.69 2.84 -1.52
CA VAL A 81 -15.03 2.50 -1.01
C VAL A 81 -16.16 2.99 -1.91
N HIS A 82 -16.03 4.17 -2.50
CA HIS A 82 -17.04 4.72 -3.40
C HIS A 82 -17.10 3.95 -4.72
N ALA A 83 -15.96 3.56 -5.28
CA ALA A 83 -15.91 2.74 -6.49
C ALA A 83 -16.42 1.30 -6.25
N LEU A 84 -16.20 0.77 -5.03
CA LEU A 84 -16.69 -0.55 -4.62
C LEU A 84 -18.17 -0.56 -4.24
N GLY A 85 -18.83 0.59 -4.20
CA GLY A 85 -20.24 0.71 -3.81
C GLY A 85 -20.49 0.48 -2.32
N GLY A 86 -19.54 0.81 -1.47
CA GLY A 86 -19.61 0.69 -0.02
C GLY A 86 -18.67 -0.37 0.56
N TYR A 87 -18.78 -0.61 1.86
CA TYR A 87 -18.01 -1.63 2.59
C TYR A 87 -18.56 -3.03 2.33
N ARG A 88 -18.17 -3.63 1.21
CA ARG A 88 -18.61 -4.95 0.78
C ARG A 88 -17.46 -5.94 0.76
N ILE A 89 -17.72 -7.17 1.22
CA ILE A 89 -16.75 -8.25 1.13
C ILE A 89 -16.41 -8.49 -0.34
N GLN A 90 -15.13 -8.51 -0.67
CA GLN A 90 -14.59 -8.81 -1.98
C GLN A 90 -14.27 -10.31 -2.11
N GLY A 91 -14.20 -10.83 -3.34
CA GLY A 91 -13.85 -12.24 -3.58
C GLY A 91 -14.93 -13.24 -3.15
N ARG A 92 -16.20 -12.89 -3.27
CA ARG A 92 -17.33 -13.74 -2.83
C ARG A 92 -17.68 -14.85 -3.81
N ASP A 93 -17.37 -14.70 -5.07
CA ASP A 93 -17.53 -15.68 -6.13
C ASP A 93 -16.18 -16.19 -6.63
N ASP A 94 -16.16 -17.27 -7.36
CA ASP A 94 -14.94 -17.93 -7.81
C ASP A 94 -14.09 -17.04 -8.72
N GLU A 95 -14.72 -16.23 -9.58
CA GLU A 95 -14.02 -15.33 -10.50
C GLU A 95 -13.34 -14.19 -9.76
N SER A 96 -14.06 -13.51 -8.87
CA SER A 96 -13.50 -12.43 -8.06
C SER A 96 -12.44 -12.93 -7.08
N ALA A 97 -12.61 -14.13 -6.52
CA ALA A 97 -11.60 -14.77 -5.68
C ALA A 97 -10.34 -15.15 -6.47
N ALA A 98 -10.50 -15.65 -7.71
CA ALA A 98 -9.36 -15.94 -8.58
C ALA A 98 -8.59 -14.66 -8.95
N THR A 99 -9.31 -13.57 -9.24
CA THR A 99 -8.72 -12.26 -9.51
C THR A 99 -7.93 -11.73 -8.32
N LEU A 100 -8.45 -11.83 -7.11
CA LEU A 100 -7.72 -11.43 -5.89
C LEU A 100 -6.44 -12.24 -5.71
N ARG A 101 -6.50 -13.56 -5.92
CA ARG A 101 -5.29 -14.41 -5.85
C ARG A 101 -4.24 -14.01 -6.89
N LEU A 102 -4.67 -13.75 -8.13
CA LEU A 102 -3.79 -13.28 -9.20
C LEU A 102 -3.12 -11.96 -8.81
N HIS A 103 -3.89 -10.98 -8.33
CA HIS A 103 -3.34 -9.70 -7.90
C HIS A 103 -2.38 -9.86 -6.72
N ALA A 104 -2.68 -10.73 -5.75
CA ALA A 104 -1.78 -11.03 -4.64
C ALA A 104 -0.44 -11.57 -5.14
N GLN A 105 -0.45 -12.49 -6.09
CA GLN A 105 0.77 -13.02 -6.70
C GLN A 105 1.55 -11.94 -7.44
N GLN A 106 0.88 -11.13 -8.25
CA GLN A 106 1.53 -10.03 -8.97
C GLN A 106 2.22 -9.02 -8.03
N LEU A 107 1.59 -8.70 -6.90
CA LEU A 107 2.16 -7.78 -5.93
C LEU A 107 3.32 -8.41 -5.15
N ALA A 108 3.25 -9.70 -4.84
CA ALA A 108 4.36 -10.44 -4.24
C ALA A 108 5.57 -10.49 -5.21
N ASP A 109 5.33 -10.82 -6.48
CA ASP A 109 6.37 -10.84 -7.52
C ASP A 109 6.98 -9.45 -7.77
N ALA A 110 6.20 -8.39 -7.59
CA ALA A 110 6.67 -7.01 -7.64
C ALA A 110 7.54 -6.61 -6.42
N GLY A 111 7.60 -7.45 -5.39
CA GLY A 111 8.45 -7.26 -4.21
C GLY A 111 7.71 -6.73 -2.97
N ALA A 112 6.39 -6.77 -2.93
CA ALA A 112 5.66 -6.44 -1.70
C ALA A 112 6.13 -7.35 -0.55
N ALA A 113 6.53 -6.73 0.56
CA ALA A 113 7.01 -7.46 1.74
C ALA A 113 5.89 -7.94 2.64
N MET A 114 4.71 -7.32 2.54
CA MET A 114 3.50 -7.67 3.28
C MET A 114 2.27 -7.48 2.40
N LEU A 115 1.21 -8.21 2.73
CA LEU A 115 -0.11 -8.13 2.11
C LEU A 115 -1.18 -8.07 3.20
N VAL A 116 -2.15 -7.16 3.03
CA VAL A 116 -3.38 -7.06 3.81
C VAL A 116 -4.58 -7.36 2.92
#